data_4d2ab84364962fc1577559e1aa4953f2
#
_entry.id   4d2ab84364962fc1577559e1aa4953f2
#
_cell.length_a   1.000
_cell.length_b   1.000
_cell.length_c   1.000
_cell.angle_alpha   90.00
_cell.angle_beta   90.00
_cell.angle_gamma   90.00
#
_symmetry.space_group_name_H-M   'P 1'
#
loop_
_entity.id
_entity.type
_entity.pdbx_description
1 polymer ?
#
loop_
_entity_poly.entity_id
_entity_poly.type
_entity_poly.pdbx_seq_one_letter_code
_entity_poly.pdbx_strand_id
1 'polypeptide(L)'
;TTVSFANTGTSNIVTFIRPAADYTLTWPSAIKWDGGSAPTLDTNSANVGDVNVITLLTRDEGVTWYGWQTVAQDTTTNYELWGFGKNNEHGNLGQNNVTNYSSPVQVPGRWNSFGNGEGGGPIVLKDDGTLWAWGRNTYGNLGQNQAEAQLNSASSPVQVPGTTWSKITQTKICKYW
;
A
#
# COMPACT_ATOMS: atom_id res chain seq x y z
N THR A 1 4.36 -7.76 24.46
CA THR A 1 3.06 -8.30 24.90
C THR A 1 3.13 -9.82 24.90
N THR A 2 2.71 -10.45 25.99
CA THR A 2 2.67 -11.91 26.11
C THR A 2 1.26 -12.38 25.74
N VAL A 3 1.18 -13.39 24.88
CA VAL A 3 -0.08 -14.07 24.57
C VAL A 3 -0.26 -15.23 25.53
N SER A 4 -1.39 -15.30 26.20
CA SER A 4 -1.74 -16.41 27.10
C SER A 4 -3.11 -16.98 26.68
N PHE A 5 -3.25 -18.29 26.78
CA PHE A 5 -4.49 -19.00 26.46
C PHE A 5 -5.04 -19.65 27.72
N ALA A 6 -6.33 -19.50 27.95
CA ALA A 6 -7.06 -20.30 28.90
C ALA A 6 -7.47 -21.63 28.27
N ASN A 7 -7.66 -22.65 29.10
CA ASN A 7 -8.24 -23.92 28.66
C ASN A 7 -9.70 -23.68 28.21
N THR A 8 -10.00 -23.92 26.93
CA THR A 8 -11.26 -23.47 26.29
C THR A 8 -12.08 -24.61 25.68
N GLY A 9 -11.83 -25.86 26.07
CA GLY A 9 -12.58 -27.03 25.58
C GLY A 9 -11.79 -27.92 24.61
N THR A 10 -12.43 -28.93 24.09
CA THR A 10 -11.82 -30.09 23.45
C THR A 10 -11.16 -29.84 22.08
N SER A 11 -11.58 -28.81 21.35
CA SER A 11 -10.98 -28.45 20.07
C SER A 11 -11.30 -26.99 19.76
N ASN A 12 -10.27 -26.16 19.61
CA ASN A 12 -10.43 -24.74 19.30
C ASN A 12 -9.44 -24.28 18.23
N ILE A 13 -9.93 -23.37 17.38
CA ILE A 13 -9.12 -22.62 16.44
C ILE A 13 -9.18 -21.15 16.87
N VAL A 14 -8.02 -20.54 17.04
CA VAL A 14 -7.91 -19.11 17.35
C VAL A 14 -7.07 -18.46 16.26
N THR A 15 -7.61 -17.44 15.65
CA THR A 15 -6.90 -16.65 14.65
C THR A 15 -6.57 -15.29 15.24
N PHE A 16 -5.31 -14.94 15.27
CA PHE A 16 -4.82 -13.63 15.64
C PHE A 16 -4.58 -12.80 14.39
N ILE A 17 -5.16 -11.64 14.36
CA ILE A 17 -4.89 -10.62 13.35
C ILE A 17 -4.16 -9.49 14.06
N ARG A 18 -2.95 -9.23 13.64
CA ARG A 18 -2.13 -8.18 14.22
C ARG A 18 -1.67 -7.23 13.12
N PRO A 19 -1.96 -5.93 13.21
CA PRO A 19 -1.36 -4.95 12.34
C PRO A 19 0.16 -4.91 12.54
N ALA A 20 0.91 -4.55 11.52
CA ALA A 20 2.34 -4.30 11.61
C ALA A 20 2.60 -3.18 12.62
N ALA A 21 3.48 -3.39 13.59
CA ALA A 21 3.82 -2.44 14.64
C ALA A 21 5.15 -2.80 15.31
N ASP A 22 5.80 -1.80 15.88
CA ASP A 22 7.14 -1.91 16.47
C ASP A 22 7.14 -2.56 17.87
N TYR A 23 6.48 -3.70 18.05
CA TYR A 23 6.55 -4.43 19.31
C TYR A 23 6.66 -5.95 19.11
N THR A 24 7.39 -6.60 20.00
CA THR A 24 7.61 -8.04 19.98
C THR A 24 6.45 -8.78 20.65
N LEU A 25 6.01 -9.88 20.04
CA LEU A 25 5.13 -10.86 20.66
C LEU A 25 5.98 -12.02 21.21
N THR A 26 5.69 -12.41 22.44
CA THR A 26 6.27 -13.61 23.04
C THR A 26 5.21 -14.70 23.06
N TRP A 27 5.52 -15.83 22.48
CA TRP A 27 4.63 -16.97 22.36
C TRP A 27 4.86 -17.97 23.49
N PRO A 28 3.82 -18.62 24.03
CA PRO A 28 3.98 -19.72 24.97
C PRO A 28 4.78 -20.89 24.39
N SER A 29 5.61 -21.53 25.21
CA SER A 29 6.42 -22.68 24.79
C SER A 29 5.60 -23.93 24.43
N ALA A 30 4.34 -23.98 24.82
CA ALA A 30 3.39 -25.06 24.48
C ALA A 30 2.98 -25.06 22.99
N ILE A 31 3.33 -24.03 22.23
CA ILE A 31 2.99 -23.95 20.80
C ILE A 31 4.03 -24.72 19.99
N LYS A 32 3.56 -25.71 19.23
CA LYS A 32 4.34 -26.41 18.22
C LYS A 32 4.12 -25.72 16.87
N TRP A 33 5.16 -25.11 16.35
CA TRP A 33 5.10 -24.38 15.10
C TRP A 33 5.35 -25.30 13.89
N ASP A 34 4.57 -25.08 12.84
CA ASP A 34 4.90 -25.62 11.53
C ASP A 34 6.24 -25.02 11.08
N GLY A 35 7.21 -25.89 10.73
CA GLY A 35 8.61 -25.48 10.51
C GLY A 35 9.50 -25.40 11.74
N GLY A 36 9.01 -25.72 12.95
CA GLY A 36 9.81 -25.93 14.16
C GLY A 36 10.15 -24.68 14.97
N SER A 37 9.86 -23.48 14.47
CA SER A 37 10.09 -22.21 15.19
C SER A 37 8.92 -21.24 14.99
N ALA A 38 8.76 -20.32 15.94
CA ALA A 38 7.77 -19.25 15.81
C ALA A 38 8.01 -18.42 14.55
N PRO A 39 6.95 -18.00 13.84
CA PRO A 39 7.09 -17.20 12.65
C PRO A 39 7.70 -15.84 12.96
N THR A 40 8.48 -15.32 12.03
CA THR A 40 8.93 -13.93 12.06
C THR A 40 7.76 -13.05 11.64
N LEU A 41 7.33 -12.19 12.53
CA LEU A 41 6.24 -11.24 12.25
C LEU A 41 6.80 -10.00 11.56
N ASP A 42 6.02 -9.44 10.65
CA ASP A 42 6.35 -8.11 10.15
C ASP A 42 6.16 -7.09 11.28
N THR A 43 7.25 -6.43 11.64
CA THR A 43 7.30 -5.39 12.67
C THR A 43 7.46 -4.00 12.08
N ASN A 44 7.49 -3.86 10.76
CA ASN A 44 7.67 -2.58 10.12
C ASN A 44 6.39 -1.75 10.17
N SER A 45 6.35 -0.76 11.06
CA SER A 45 5.22 0.18 11.19
C SER A 45 4.99 1.06 9.95
N ALA A 46 5.95 1.12 9.03
CA ALA A 46 5.77 1.82 7.75
C ALA A 46 4.85 1.07 6.78
N ASN A 47 4.62 -0.22 7.01
CA ASN A 47 3.69 -1.05 6.25
C ASN A 47 2.28 -0.94 6.86
N VAL A 48 1.72 0.26 6.83
CA VAL A 48 0.37 0.51 7.34
C VAL A 48 -0.65 -0.27 6.51
N GLY A 49 -1.39 -1.15 7.18
CA GLY A 49 -2.36 -2.04 6.54
C GLY A 49 -1.91 -3.50 6.45
N ASP A 50 -0.63 -3.80 6.56
CA ASP A 50 -0.15 -5.17 6.65
C ASP A 50 -0.60 -5.81 7.96
N VAL A 51 -1.05 -7.04 7.89
CA VAL A 51 -1.49 -7.80 9.04
C VAL A 51 -0.78 -9.15 9.11
N ASN A 52 -0.35 -9.51 10.30
CA ASN A 52 0.16 -10.85 10.58
C ASN A 52 -1.02 -11.73 11.02
N VAL A 53 -1.33 -12.76 10.24
CA VAL A 53 -2.39 -13.72 10.55
C VAL A 53 -1.75 -15.00 11.08
N ILE A 54 -1.97 -15.28 12.35
CA ILE A 54 -1.48 -16.47 13.04
C ILE A 54 -2.68 -17.33 13.41
N THR A 55 -2.67 -18.57 12.98
CA THR A 55 -3.71 -19.53 13.34
C THR A 55 -3.14 -20.55 14.33
N LEU A 56 -3.85 -20.77 15.41
CA LEU A 56 -3.52 -21.76 16.44
C LEU A 56 -4.67 -22.76 16.56
N LEU A 57 -4.32 -24.04 16.63
CA LEU A 57 -5.25 -25.14 16.80
C LEU A 57 -4.83 -25.95 18.04
N THR A 58 -5.79 -26.27 18.91
CA THR A 58 -5.63 -27.33 19.92
C THR A 58 -6.64 -28.43 19.71
N ARG A 59 -6.28 -29.65 20.09
CA ARG A 59 -7.17 -30.83 20.07
C ARG A 59 -7.18 -31.57 21.42
N ASP A 60 -6.47 -31.07 22.39
CA ASP A 60 -6.29 -31.66 23.71
C ASP A 60 -6.55 -30.63 24.83
N GLU A 61 -7.66 -29.93 24.71
CA GLU A 61 -8.16 -28.98 25.71
C GLU A 61 -7.18 -27.83 26.03
N GLY A 62 -6.33 -27.46 25.08
CA GLY A 62 -5.36 -26.37 25.25
C GLY A 62 -4.03 -26.79 25.89
N VAL A 63 -3.75 -28.08 26.03
CA VAL A 63 -2.47 -28.58 26.50
C VAL A 63 -1.38 -28.43 25.47
N THR A 64 -1.70 -28.77 24.21
CA THR A 64 -0.79 -28.58 23.06
C THR A 64 -1.46 -27.71 22.02
N TRP A 65 -0.73 -26.75 21.52
CA TRP A 65 -1.16 -25.88 20.43
C TRP A 65 -0.28 -26.10 19.19
N TYR A 66 -0.90 -26.13 18.04
CA TYR A 66 -0.23 -26.17 16.75
C TYR A 66 -0.43 -24.82 16.09
N GLY A 67 0.66 -24.16 15.74
CA GLY A 67 0.63 -22.82 15.18
C GLY A 67 1.25 -22.75 13.79
N TRP A 68 0.63 -21.99 12.93
CA TRP A 68 1.20 -21.63 11.63
C TRP A 68 0.83 -20.18 11.28
N GLN A 69 1.71 -19.54 10.55
CA GLN A 69 1.43 -18.28 9.93
C GLN A 69 0.75 -18.56 8.59
N THR A 70 -0.49 -18.14 8.47
CA THR A 70 -1.08 -17.92 7.16
C THR A 70 -0.36 -16.71 6.62
N VAL A 71 0.20 -16.77 5.41
CA VAL A 71 0.97 -15.69 4.79
C VAL A 71 0.35 -14.35 5.19
N ALA A 72 1.17 -13.44 5.73
CA ALA A 72 0.71 -12.08 5.95
C ALA A 72 0.01 -11.66 4.66
N GLN A 73 -1.31 -11.54 4.71
CA GLN A 73 -2.02 -11.07 3.55
C GLN A 73 -1.60 -9.62 3.44
N ASP A 74 -0.70 -9.34 2.51
CA ASP A 74 -0.50 -7.99 2.03
C ASP A 74 -1.87 -7.57 1.48
N THR A 75 -2.69 -7.00 2.37
CA THR A 75 -3.99 -6.43 1.98
C THR A 75 -3.78 -5.11 1.27
N THR A 76 -2.56 -4.60 1.32
CA THR A 76 -2.12 -3.45 0.57
C THR A 76 -1.51 -3.93 -0.73
N THR A 77 -2.25 -3.88 -1.81
CA THR A 77 -1.71 -4.03 -3.16
C THR A 77 -0.84 -2.81 -3.50
N ASN A 78 0.27 -2.68 -2.79
CA ASN A 78 1.24 -1.62 -3.04
C ASN A 78 2.10 -2.01 -4.24
N TYR A 79 1.87 -1.36 -5.35
CA TYR A 79 2.67 -1.52 -6.55
C TYR A 79 3.80 -0.50 -6.60
N GLU A 80 4.93 -0.91 -7.14
CA GLU A 80 5.94 0.02 -7.61
C GLU A 80 5.49 0.63 -8.94
N LEU A 81 5.64 1.93 -9.06
CA LEU A 81 5.32 2.65 -10.28
C LEU A 81 6.60 3.00 -11.03
N TRP A 82 6.66 2.59 -12.28
CA TRP A 82 7.79 2.85 -13.15
C TRP A 82 7.35 3.63 -14.38
N GLY A 83 8.17 4.56 -14.81
CA GLY A 83 7.91 5.38 -16.01
C GLY A 83 9.13 5.48 -16.90
N PHE A 84 8.91 5.71 -18.18
CA PHE A 84 9.96 5.98 -19.16
C PHE A 84 9.40 6.82 -20.31
N GLY A 85 10.27 7.40 -21.10
CA GLY A 85 9.91 8.18 -22.28
C GLY A 85 10.04 9.68 -22.09
N LYS A 86 9.13 10.43 -22.69
CA LYS A 86 9.13 11.89 -22.73
C LYS A 86 8.77 12.51 -21.37
N ASN A 87 9.62 13.41 -20.88
CA ASN A 87 9.45 14.13 -19.61
C ASN A 87 9.73 15.63 -19.72
N ASN A 88 10.22 16.09 -20.87
CA ASN A 88 10.89 17.38 -21.07
C ASN A 88 9.98 18.62 -21.07
N GLU A 89 8.69 18.49 -20.86
CA GLU A 89 7.79 19.65 -20.82
C GLU A 89 7.19 19.88 -19.44
N HIS A 90 6.69 18.82 -18.81
CA HIS A 90 5.85 18.94 -17.62
C HIS A 90 6.23 18.02 -16.46
N GLY A 91 7.29 17.20 -16.60
CA GLY A 91 7.71 16.28 -15.55
C GLY A 91 6.76 15.10 -15.36
N ASN A 92 6.15 14.57 -16.41
CA ASN A 92 5.15 13.50 -16.37
C ASN A 92 5.66 12.18 -15.75
N LEU A 93 6.98 12.01 -15.59
CA LEU A 93 7.56 10.82 -14.98
C LEU A 93 7.75 10.94 -13.47
N GLY A 94 7.38 12.06 -12.85
CA GLY A 94 7.40 12.21 -11.39
C GLY A 94 8.78 12.20 -10.73
N GLN A 95 9.84 12.52 -11.47
CA GLN A 95 11.24 12.40 -11.06
C GLN A 95 11.84 13.68 -10.48
N ASN A 96 11.02 14.67 -10.16
CA ASN A 96 11.46 16.00 -9.73
C ASN A 96 12.38 16.69 -10.74
N ASN A 97 12.24 16.35 -12.01
CA ASN A 97 12.96 16.96 -13.13
C ASN A 97 12.15 16.82 -14.42
N VAL A 98 12.69 17.37 -15.51
CA VAL A 98 12.09 17.31 -16.84
C VAL A 98 13.00 16.58 -17.84
N THR A 99 13.86 15.70 -17.39
CA THR A 99 14.74 14.89 -18.24
C THR A 99 13.98 13.71 -18.84
N ASN A 100 14.18 13.47 -20.14
CA ASN A 100 13.65 12.27 -20.80
C ASN A 100 14.43 11.03 -20.38
N TYR A 101 13.74 9.91 -20.15
CA TYR A 101 14.35 8.65 -19.75
C TYR A 101 14.08 7.57 -20.79
N SER A 102 15.13 7.02 -21.38
CA SER A 102 15.04 5.91 -22.33
C SER A 102 14.97 4.53 -21.64
N SER A 103 15.21 4.49 -20.35
CA SER A 103 15.07 3.30 -19.49
C SER A 103 14.04 3.57 -18.39
N PRO A 104 13.36 2.53 -17.87
CA PRO A 104 12.45 2.69 -16.76
C PRO A 104 13.11 3.31 -15.53
N VAL A 105 12.44 4.31 -14.93
CA VAL A 105 12.82 4.95 -13.66
C VAL A 105 11.66 4.80 -12.70
N GLN A 106 11.94 4.50 -11.44
CA GLN A 106 10.92 4.32 -10.42
C GLN A 106 10.41 5.66 -9.91
N VAL A 107 9.09 5.82 -9.85
CA VAL A 107 8.47 6.91 -9.10
C VAL A 107 8.50 6.55 -7.61
N PRO A 108 9.21 7.31 -6.76
CA PRO A 108 9.34 6.96 -5.35
C PRO A 108 7.98 6.85 -4.65
N GLY A 109 7.80 5.80 -3.85
CA GLY A 109 6.59 5.54 -3.09
C GLY A 109 5.97 4.19 -3.39
N ARG A 110 4.92 3.88 -2.64
CA ARG A 110 4.06 2.71 -2.84
C ARG A 110 2.69 3.19 -3.29
N TRP A 111 2.13 2.55 -4.30
CA TRP A 111 0.96 3.01 -5.01
C TRP A 111 -0.06 1.88 -5.12
N ASN A 112 -1.34 2.16 -4.92
CA ASN A 112 -2.40 1.16 -5.01
C ASN A 112 -2.99 1.07 -6.43
N SER A 113 -3.42 2.18 -6.98
CA SER A 113 -4.04 2.20 -8.29
C SER A 113 -3.60 3.40 -9.12
N PHE A 114 -3.60 3.23 -10.42
CA PHE A 114 -3.11 4.19 -11.39
C PHE A 114 -4.21 4.58 -12.37
N GLY A 115 -4.32 5.87 -12.64
CA GLY A 115 -5.12 6.45 -13.71
C GLY A 115 -4.32 7.47 -14.50
N ASN A 116 -4.71 7.71 -15.73
CA ASN A 116 -4.12 8.73 -16.57
C ASN A 116 -5.22 9.69 -17.07
N GLY A 117 -5.06 10.96 -16.79
CA GLY A 117 -5.96 12.01 -17.31
C GLY A 117 -5.63 12.36 -18.75
N GLU A 118 -6.64 12.62 -19.60
CA GLU A 118 -6.42 13.09 -20.96
C GLU A 118 -5.75 14.47 -20.95
N GLY A 119 -4.57 14.58 -21.57
CA GLY A 119 -3.79 15.82 -21.63
C GLY A 119 -3.16 16.29 -20.31
N GLY A 120 -3.33 15.54 -19.23
CA GLY A 120 -2.67 15.74 -17.94
C GLY A 120 -1.52 14.75 -17.72
N GLY A 121 -1.16 14.58 -16.46
CA GLY A 121 -0.23 13.57 -16.00
C GLY A 121 -0.94 12.41 -15.33
N PRO A 122 -0.18 11.53 -14.68
CA PRO A 122 -0.71 10.45 -13.87
C PRO A 122 -1.53 10.94 -12.67
N ILE A 123 -2.54 10.17 -12.31
CA ILE A 123 -3.28 10.27 -11.05
C ILE A 123 -3.17 8.93 -10.37
N VAL A 124 -2.74 8.90 -9.12
CA VAL A 124 -2.44 7.66 -8.41
C VAL A 124 -3.00 7.70 -7.00
N LEU A 125 -3.62 6.61 -6.60
CA LEU A 125 -4.18 6.43 -5.27
C LEU A 125 -3.23 5.58 -4.42
N LYS A 126 -3.07 5.96 -3.16
CA LYS A 126 -2.43 5.14 -2.13
C LYS A 126 -3.45 4.41 -1.27
N ASP A 127 -3.01 3.36 -0.57
CA ASP A 127 -3.87 2.58 0.33
C ASP A 127 -4.36 3.37 1.55
N ASP A 128 -3.62 4.41 1.93
CA ASP A 128 -4.01 5.32 3.00
C ASP A 128 -5.15 6.29 2.60
N GLY A 129 -5.73 6.12 1.41
CA GLY A 129 -6.80 6.95 0.88
C GLY A 129 -6.33 8.33 0.37
N THR A 130 -5.02 8.55 0.22
CA THR A 130 -4.49 9.77 -0.38
C THR A 130 -4.38 9.65 -1.88
N LEU A 131 -4.79 10.70 -2.59
CA LEU A 131 -4.70 10.82 -4.04
C LEU A 131 -3.56 11.74 -4.43
N TRP A 132 -2.80 11.37 -5.44
CA TRP A 132 -1.62 12.10 -5.91
C TRP A 132 -1.67 12.31 -7.40
N ALA A 133 -1.19 13.48 -7.84
CA ALA A 133 -1.12 13.83 -9.26
C ALA A 133 0.18 14.55 -9.57
N TRP A 134 0.65 14.46 -10.80
CA TRP A 134 1.80 15.23 -11.30
C TRP A 134 1.75 15.38 -12.82
N GLY A 135 2.68 16.12 -13.38
CA GLY A 135 2.69 16.46 -14.81
C GLY A 135 1.99 17.79 -15.08
N ARG A 136 1.35 17.90 -16.21
CA ARG A 136 0.74 19.12 -16.73
C ARG A 136 -0.52 19.54 -15.96
N ASN A 137 -0.69 20.85 -15.73
CA ASN A 137 -1.83 21.44 -15.01
C ASN A 137 -2.67 22.42 -15.86
N THR A 138 -2.59 22.38 -17.16
CA THR A 138 -3.26 23.36 -18.05
C THR A 138 -4.75 23.58 -17.75
N TYR A 139 -5.44 22.54 -17.32
CA TYR A 139 -6.89 22.58 -17.01
C TYR A 139 -7.19 22.28 -15.54
N GLY A 140 -6.24 22.50 -14.63
CA GLY A 140 -6.40 22.15 -13.23
C GLY A 140 -6.27 20.65 -12.96
N ASN A 141 -5.56 19.91 -13.81
CA ASN A 141 -5.46 18.44 -13.75
C ASN A 141 -4.82 17.91 -12.47
N LEU A 142 -4.09 18.76 -11.74
CA LEU A 142 -3.44 18.39 -10.48
C LEU A 142 -4.36 18.51 -9.27
N GLY A 143 -5.59 19.01 -9.43
CA GLY A 143 -6.57 19.11 -8.34
C GLY A 143 -6.15 20.05 -7.19
N GLN A 144 -5.25 21.02 -7.44
CA GLN A 144 -4.69 21.91 -6.42
C GLN A 144 -5.47 23.22 -6.22
N ASN A 145 -6.64 23.35 -6.86
CA ASN A 145 -7.40 24.60 -6.90
C ASN A 145 -6.55 25.80 -7.41
N GLN A 146 -5.61 25.54 -8.31
CA GLN A 146 -4.71 26.52 -8.92
C GLN A 146 -4.82 26.45 -10.43
N ALA A 147 -4.99 27.62 -11.06
CA ALA A 147 -4.96 27.74 -12.52
C ALA A 147 -3.53 27.59 -13.06
N GLU A 148 -3.40 27.35 -14.37
CA GLU A 148 -2.12 27.20 -15.06
C GLU A 148 -1.14 28.36 -14.79
N ALA A 149 -1.64 29.57 -14.67
CA ALA A 149 -0.80 30.74 -14.37
C ALA A 149 -0.12 30.70 -13.00
N GLN A 150 -0.67 29.93 -12.05
CA GLN A 150 -0.15 29.80 -10.69
C GLN A 150 0.66 28.51 -10.51
N LEU A 151 0.25 27.44 -11.16
CA LEU A 151 0.91 26.14 -11.16
C LEU A 151 0.77 25.50 -12.55
N ASN A 152 1.76 25.67 -13.41
CA ASN A 152 1.74 25.13 -14.77
C ASN A 152 1.89 23.59 -14.79
N SER A 153 2.79 23.07 -13.95
CA SER A 153 3.09 21.65 -13.89
C SER A 153 3.74 21.27 -12.56
N ALA A 154 3.71 20.00 -12.21
CA ALA A 154 4.49 19.44 -11.10
C ALA A 154 5.32 18.28 -11.61
N SER A 155 6.64 18.34 -11.47
CA SER A 155 7.57 17.30 -11.90
C SER A 155 7.75 16.18 -10.86
N SER A 156 7.13 16.32 -9.68
CA SER A 156 7.05 15.32 -8.62
C SER A 156 5.60 15.15 -8.17
N PRO A 157 5.23 13.99 -7.60
CA PRO A 157 3.90 13.78 -7.05
C PRO A 157 3.50 14.86 -6.05
N VAL A 158 2.33 15.46 -6.24
CA VAL A 158 1.68 16.37 -5.28
C VAL A 158 0.37 15.77 -4.82
N GLN A 159 0.08 15.87 -3.54
CA GLN A 159 -1.15 15.32 -2.97
C GLN A 159 -2.36 16.19 -3.35
N VAL A 160 -3.40 15.57 -3.88
CA VAL A 160 -4.71 16.21 -4.04
C VAL A 160 -5.34 16.32 -2.66
N PRO A 161 -5.90 17.48 -2.26
CA PRO A 161 -6.50 17.64 -0.94
C PRO A 161 -7.56 16.58 -0.65
N GLY A 162 -7.49 15.98 0.55
CA GLY A 162 -8.38 14.91 1.01
C GLY A 162 -7.62 13.60 1.27
N THR A 163 -8.22 12.76 2.13
CA THR A 163 -7.61 11.49 2.60
C THR A 163 -8.60 10.31 2.59
N THR A 164 -9.73 10.47 1.90
CA THR A 164 -10.80 9.45 1.85
C THR A 164 -11.11 9.01 0.43
N TRP A 165 -10.14 9.13 -0.46
CA TRP A 165 -10.28 8.68 -1.84
C TRP A 165 -10.23 7.14 -1.88
N SER A 166 -11.21 6.51 -2.54
CA SER A 166 -11.35 5.05 -2.53
C SER A 166 -11.24 4.41 -3.92
N LYS A 167 -11.37 5.22 -4.99
CA LYS A 167 -11.35 4.69 -6.35
C LYS A 167 -10.96 5.75 -7.36
N ILE A 168 -10.19 5.35 -8.35
CA ILE A 168 -9.92 6.13 -9.56
C ILE A 168 -10.69 5.49 -10.73
N THR A 169 -11.37 6.33 -11.50
CA THR A 169 -11.98 5.92 -12.77
C THR A 169 -11.39 6.77 -13.87
N GLN A 170 -10.83 6.12 -14.86
CA GLN A 170 -10.32 6.82 -16.05
C GLN A 170 -11.48 7.20 -16.94
N THR A 171 -11.69 8.50 -17.14
CA THR A 171 -12.68 9.02 -18.09
C THR A 171 -11.98 9.43 -19.36
N LYS A 172 -12.17 8.68 -20.43
CA LYS A 172 -11.78 9.10 -21.78
C LYS A 172 -12.92 9.90 -22.37
N ILE A 173 -12.78 11.21 -22.47
CA ILE A 173 -13.71 12.04 -23.24
C ILE A 173 -13.34 11.88 -24.71
N CYS A 174 -14.06 11.04 -25.43
CA CYS A 174 -13.95 10.98 -26.87
C CYS A 174 -14.63 12.22 -27.46
N LYS A 175 -13.88 13.15 -27.99
CA LYS A 175 -14.43 14.18 -28.87
C LYS A 175 -14.67 13.53 -30.24
N TYR A 176 -15.94 13.33 -30.58
CA TYR A 176 -16.31 13.06 -31.97
C TYR A 176 -16.32 14.38 -32.71
N TRP A 177 -15.60 14.42 -33.81
CA TRP A 177 -15.65 15.50 -34.81
C TRP A 177 -16.74 15.19 -35.82
#